data_280ce3b82f43520c96d7fa8a613cfad7
#
_entry.id   280ce3b82f43520c96d7fa8a613cfad7
#
_cell.length_a   1.000
_cell.length_b   1.000
_cell.length_c   1.000
_cell.angle_alpha   90.00
_cell.angle_beta   90.00
_cell.angle_gamma   90.00
#
_symmetry.space_group_name_H-M   'P 1'
#
loop_
_entity.id
_entity.type
_entity.pdbx_description
1 polymer ?
#
loop_
_entity_poly.entity_id
_entity_poly.type
_entity_poly.pdbx_seq_one_letter_code
_entity_poly.pdbx_strand_id
1 'polypeptide(L)'
;MTEFLKLKKSNCKNCYKCIRNCPVKSIRFSAGQANIVGDECIICGQCFVVCPQNAKEIVSGVETVRVLLSGDAPVYASVAPSFIANYNGAGIESLQTALQALGFAGAEETAIGATHVKTEYERLLAEEGRDILISSCCYSINLLIQKYYPDLLPCLADVVSPMQAHCLDLKRRHPGAKTVFIGPCVAKKDEADHYQGIVDAVLTFEELSGWLTEAGIAIAPGPHAESDESRARLFPTTGGILKTMACAQPGYTYLALDGVESCKAALEDIRNGNLHRCFIEMSACIGSCVGGPVM
;
A
#
# COMPACT_ATOMS: atom_id res chain seq x y z
N MET A 1 -5.84 16.48 -9.92
CA MET A 1 -7.00 15.65 -9.46
C MET A 1 -6.43 14.27 -9.17
N THR A 2 -6.85 13.62 -8.07
CA THR A 2 -6.53 12.21 -7.88
C THR A 2 -7.21 11.42 -8.98
N GLU A 3 -6.45 10.82 -9.87
CA GLU A 3 -7.01 10.09 -11.01
C GLU A 3 -7.70 8.80 -10.57
N PHE A 4 -7.29 8.24 -9.42
CA PHE A 4 -7.74 6.94 -8.92
C PHE A 4 -8.94 6.97 -7.97
N LEU A 5 -9.33 8.14 -7.44
CA LEU A 5 -10.44 8.26 -6.50
C LEU A 5 -11.44 9.31 -7.00
N LYS A 6 -12.57 8.87 -7.52
CA LYS A 6 -13.58 9.71 -8.18
C LYS A 6 -14.86 9.81 -7.36
N LEU A 7 -15.69 10.80 -7.71
CA LEU A 7 -17.03 10.97 -7.17
C LEU A 7 -18.09 10.52 -8.17
N LYS A 8 -18.90 9.53 -7.79
CA LYS A 8 -20.16 9.20 -8.49
C LYS A 8 -21.22 10.25 -8.14
N LYS A 9 -21.37 11.26 -8.99
CA LYS A 9 -22.22 12.43 -8.73
C LYS A 9 -23.67 12.07 -8.39
N SER A 10 -24.24 11.10 -9.10
CA SER A 10 -25.63 10.65 -8.91
C SER A 10 -25.89 10.05 -7.52
N ASN A 11 -24.88 9.49 -6.87
CA ASN A 11 -25.02 8.80 -5.59
C ASN A 11 -24.84 9.73 -4.39
N CYS A 12 -24.16 10.87 -4.55
CA CYS A 12 -23.87 11.78 -3.46
C CYS A 12 -25.15 12.47 -2.94
N LYS A 13 -25.47 12.29 -1.66
CA LYS A 13 -26.62 12.93 -0.97
C LYS A 13 -26.18 14.04 -0.02
N ASN A 14 -24.97 14.54 -0.14
CA ASN A 14 -24.43 15.69 0.62
C ASN A 14 -24.48 15.51 2.15
N CYS A 15 -24.25 14.29 2.64
CA CYS A 15 -24.24 13.99 4.07
C CYS A 15 -22.99 14.49 4.81
N TYR A 16 -21.99 14.99 4.09
CA TYR A 16 -20.71 15.51 4.60
C TYR A 16 -19.86 14.52 5.39
N LYS A 17 -20.21 13.21 5.42
CA LYS A 17 -19.45 12.22 6.20
C LYS A 17 -18.02 12.12 5.75
N CYS A 18 -17.75 12.10 4.43
CA CYS A 18 -16.40 12.10 3.88
C CYS A 18 -15.59 13.36 4.24
N ILE A 19 -16.24 14.55 4.26
CA ILE A 19 -15.58 15.82 4.64
C ILE A 19 -15.16 15.77 6.11
N ARG A 20 -16.05 15.33 7.01
CA ARG A 20 -15.75 15.25 8.45
C ARG A 20 -14.65 14.24 8.76
N ASN A 21 -14.61 13.12 8.04
CA ASN A 21 -13.65 12.04 8.27
C ASN A 21 -12.36 12.13 7.45
N CYS A 22 -12.21 13.16 6.61
CA CYS A 22 -10.95 13.36 5.90
C CYS A 22 -9.86 13.85 6.87
N PRO A 23 -8.77 13.09 7.09
CA PRO A 23 -7.76 13.43 8.10
C PRO A 23 -6.95 14.67 7.73
N VAL A 24 -6.85 14.98 6.44
CA VAL A 24 -6.13 16.16 5.91
C VAL A 24 -7.07 17.25 5.36
N LYS A 25 -8.40 17.08 5.53
CA LYS A 25 -9.42 18.06 5.10
C LYS A 25 -9.36 18.42 3.61
N SER A 26 -8.90 17.50 2.77
CA SER A 26 -8.78 17.66 1.31
C SER A 26 -10.10 17.49 0.54
N ILE A 27 -11.26 17.49 1.21
CA ILE A 27 -12.57 17.38 0.57
C ILE A 27 -13.36 18.63 0.84
N ARG A 28 -13.76 19.34 -0.22
CA ARG A 28 -14.51 20.59 -0.17
C ARG A 28 -15.89 20.43 -0.78
N PHE A 29 -16.86 21.13 -0.23
CA PHE A 29 -18.19 21.21 -0.82
C PHE A 29 -18.21 22.32 -1.88
N SER A 30 -18.44 21.94 -3.12
CA SER A 30 -18.58 22.87 -4.25
C SER A 30 -19.49 22.28 -5.32
N ALA A 31 -20.20 23.15 -6.05
CA ALA A 31 -21.19 22.76 -7.06
C ALA A 31 -22.21 21.71 -6.55
N GLY A 32 -22.65 21.86 -5.31
CA GLY A 32 -23.63 20.96 -4.68
C GLY A 32 -23.13 19.60 -4.27
N GLN A 33 -21.81 19.37 -4.23
CA GLN A 33 -21.22 18.05 -3.96
C GLN A 33 -19.89 18.12 -3.21
N ALA A 34 -19.50 16.98 -2.59
CA ALA A 34 -18.23 16.81 -1.88
C ALA A 34 -17.11 16.37 -2.86
N ASN A 35 -16.30 17.33 -3.30
CA ASN A 35 -15.21 17.12 -4.25
C ASN A 35 -13.87 16.97 -3.56
N ILE A 36 -13.02 16.07 -4.07
CA ILE A 36 -11.67 15.83 -3.56
C ILE A 36 -10.73 16.87 -4.23
N VAL A 37 -9.92 17.55 -3.40
CA VAL A 37 -8.85 18.43 -3.86
C VAL A 37 -7.59 17.56 -4.00
N GLY A 38 -7.19 17.26 -5.23
CA GLY A 38 -6.13 16.30 -5.53
C GLY A 38 -4.79 16.65 -4.91
N ASP A 39 -4.37 17.91 -5.03
CA ASP A 39 -3.08 18.37 -4.54
C ASP A 39 -2.96 18.31 -3.00
N GLU A 40 -4.09 18.31 -2.29
CA GLU A 40 -4.17 18.17 -0.84
C GLU A 40 -4.41 16.72 -0.41
N CYS A 41 -4.85 15.82 -1.31
CA CYS A 41 -5.22 14.47 -0.96
C CYS A 41 -4.00 13.57 -0.76
N ILE A 42 -4.02 12.75 0.31
CA ILE A 42 -3.00 11.72 0.59
C ILE A 42 -3.43 10.31 0.14
N ILE A 43 -4.51 10.19 -0.56
CA ILE A 43 -5.06 8.95 -1.17
C ILE A 43 -5.24 7.80 -0.16
N CYS A 44 -5.53 8.10 1.10
CA CYS A 44 -5.71 7.10 2.15
C CYS A 44 -7.01 6.26 2.02
N GLY A 45 -7.92 6.61 1.12
CA GLY A 45 -9.17 5.87 0.89
C GLY A 45 -10.25 6.05 1.95
N GLN A 46 -10.01 6.77 3.06
CA GLN A 46 -10.97 6.92 4.16
C GLN A 46 -12.34 7.44 3.71
N CYS A 47 -12.38 8.36 2.74
CA CYS A 47 -13.63 8.90 2.20
C CYS A 47 -14.43 7.85 1.40
N PHE A 48 -13.80 6.84 0.83
CA PHE A 48 -14.43 5.70 0.19
C PHE A 48 -15.10 4.82 1.26
N VAL A 49 -14.34 4.40 2.27
CA VAL A 49 -14.81 3.51 3.35
C VAL A 49 -16.00 4.11 4.12
N VAL A 50 -15.95 5.40 4.45
CA VAL A 50 -17.00 6.02 5.28
C VAL A 50 -18.26 6.44 4.50
N CYS A 51 -18.27 6.31 3.17
CA CYS A 51 -19.38 6.79 2.36
C CYS A 51 -20.60 5.86 2.40
N PRO A 52 -21.71 6.21 3.08
CA PRO A 52 -22.86 5.31 3.20
C PRO A 52 -23.69 5.21 1.91
N GLN A 53 -23.40 6.05 0.92
CA GLN A 53 -24.08 6.07 -0.37
C GLN A 53 -23.24 5.49 -1.50
N ASN A 54 -22.05 4.93 -1.20
CA ASN A 54 -21.12 4.45 -2.23
C ASN A 54 -20.87 5.48 -3.34
N ALA A 55 -20.79 6.76 -2.95
CA ALA A 55 -20.60 7.87 -3.89
C ALA A 55 -19.12 8.12 -4.21
N LYS A 56 -18.20 7.42 -3.59
CA LYS A 56 -16.77 7.42 -3.96
C LYS A 56 -16.47 6.15 -4.73
N GLU A 57 -15.65 6.27 -5.74
CA GLU A 57 -15.28 5.20 -6.65
C GLU A 57 -13.77 5.15 -6.83
N ILE A 58 -13.23 3.95 -6.84
CA ILE A 58 -11.84 3.71 -7.20
C ILE A 58 -11.82 3.31 -8.68
N VAL A 59 -10.96 3.97 -9.45
CA VAL A 59 -10.82 3.66 -10.87
C VAL A 59 -10.20 2.27 -11.02
N SER A 60 -10.90 1.41 -11.75
CA SER A 60 -10.47 0.03 -11.95
C SER A 60 -9.21 -0.05 -12.81
N GLY A 61 -8.28 -0.92 -12.38
CA GLY A 61 -7.09 -1.31 -13.13
C GLY A 61 -7.29 -2.56 -13.99
N VAL A 62 -8.45 -3.23 -13.90
CA VAL A 62 -8.68 -4.54 -14.56
C VAL A 62 -8.47 -4.46 -16.07
N GLU A 63 -9.01 -3.43 -16.72
CA GLU A 63 -8.86 -3.30 -18.17
C GLU A 63 -7.41 -3.06 -18.59
N THR A 64 -6.66 -2.27 -17.83
CA THR A 64 -5.22 -2.08 -18.05
C THR A 64 -4.48 -3.42 -17.97
N VAL A 65 -4.81 -4.26 -16.98
CA VAL A 65 -4.18 -5.57 -16.84
C VAL A 65 -4.60 -6.53 -17.97
N ARG A 66 -5.87 -6.50 -18.39
CA ARG A 66 -6.32 -7.28 -19.55
C ARG A 66 -5.53 -6.94 -20.83
N VAL A 67 -5.26 -5.66 -21.03
CA VAL A 67 -4.42 -5.21 -22.16
C VAL A 67 -2.99 -5.73 -22.02
N LEU A 68 -2.39 -5.69 -20.81
CA LEU A 68 -1.05 -6.25 -20.58
C LEU A 68 -1.00 -7.75 -20.88
N LEU A 69 -2.02 -8.51 -20.43
CA LEU A 69 -2.11 -9.96 -20.63
C LEU A 69 -2.36 -10.37 -22.09
N SER A 70 -2.94 -9.47 -22.89
CA SER A 70 -3.14 -9.72 -24.34
C SER A 70 -1.89 -9.45 -25.18
N GLY A 71 -0.83 -8.89 -24.59
CA GLY A 71 0.43 -8.63 -25.25
C GLY A 71 1.38 -9.83 -25.24
N ASP A 72 2.54 -9.70 -25.91
CA ASP A 72 3.54 -10.77 -26.02
C ASP A 72 4.43 -10.93 -24.77
N ALA A 73 4.49 -9.90 -23.91
CA ALA A 73 5.35 -9.90 -22.76
C ALA A 73 4.73 -10.73 -21.61
N PRO A 74 5.49 -11.58 -20.90
CA PRO A 74 4.97 -12.30 -19.74
C PRO A 74 4.62 -11.31 -18.62
N VAL A 75 3.47 -11.53 -17.96
CA VAL A 75 2.97 -10.67 -16.88
C VAL A 75 3.08 -11.42 -15.56
N TYR A 76 3.80 -10.86 -14.60
CA TYR A 76 3.96 -11.40 -13.25
C TYR A 76 3.19 -10.58 -12.23
N ALA A 77 2.56 -11.25 -11.28
CA ALA A 77 1.85 -10.62 -10.17
C ALA A 77 2.72 -10.59 -8.89
N SER A 78 2.82 -9.40 -8.29
CA SER A 78 3.32 -9.19 -6.93
C SER A 78 2.11 -9.06 -6.00
N VAL A 79 1.86 -10.05 -5.15
CA VAL A 79 0.66 -10.13 -4.30
C VAL A 79 0.99 -9.71 -2.88
N ALA A 80 0.30 -8.68 -2.36
CA ALA A 80 0.49 -8.22 -0.97
C ALA A 80 0.16 -9.34 0.04
N PRO A 81 1.00 -9.58 1.06
CA PRO A 81 0.80 -10.68 2.02
C PRO A 81 -0.53 -10.61 2.79
N SER A 82 -1.19 -9.45 2.82
CA SER A 82 -2.54 -9.29 3.38
C SER A 82 -3.61 -10.09 2.64
N PHE A 83 -3.30 -10.72 1.49
CA PHE A 83 -4.22 -11.61 0.79
C PHE A 83 -4.76 -12.73 1.69
N ILE A 84 -3.97 -13.17 2.65
CA ILE A 84 -4.36 -14.20 3.64
C ILE A 84 -5.62 -13.79 4.40
N ALA A 85 -5.78 -12.50 4.70
CA ALA A 85 -6.98 -11.99 5.39
C ALA A 85 -8.19 -11.86 4.44
N ASN A 86 -7.96 -11.73 3.13
CA ASN A 86 -9.01 -11.58 2.12
C ASN A 86 -9.50 -12.92 1.56
N TYR A 87 -8.58 -13.86 1.34
CA TYR A 87 -8.86 -15.17 0.74
C TYR A 87 -8.64 -16.28 1.76
N ASN A 88 -9.66 -16.52 2.58
CA ASN A 88 -9.60 -17.45 3.72
C ASN A 88 -9.16 -18.85 3.31
N GLY A 89 -8.07 -19.32 3.92
CA GLY A 89 -7.50 -20.65 3.66
C GLY A 89 -6.72 -20.80 2.36
N ALA A 90 -6.48 -19.72 1.61
CA ALA A 90 -5.68 -19.75 0.40
C ALA A 90 -4.21 -19.45 0.68
N GLY A 91 -3.30 -20.29 0.20
CA GLY A 91 -1.87 -19.99 0.09
C GLY A 91 -1.53 -19.26 -1.20
N ILE A 92 -0.28 -18.81 -1.32
CA ILE A 92 0.19 -18.11 -2.55
C ILE A 92 0.09 -19.01 -3.79
N GLU A 93 0.30 -20.31 -3.65
CA GLU A 93 0.18 -21.28 -4.73
C GLU A 93 -1.25 -21.37 -5.29
N SER A 94 -2.26 -21.27 -4.41
CA SER A 94 -3.67 -21.24 -4.81
C SER A 94 -4.00 -19.97 -5.60
N LEU A 95 -3.48 -18.81 -5.15
CA LEU A 95 -3.61 -17.56 -5.89
C LEU A 95 -2.86 -17.62 -7.22
N GLN A 96 -1.66 -18.16 -7.25
CA GLN A 96 -0.88 -18.34 -8.47
C GLN A 96 -1.65 -19.15 -9.51
N THR A 97 -2.27 -20.26 -9.08
CA THR A 97 -3.10 -21.09 -9.97
C THR A 97 -4.28 -20.29 -10.55
N ALA A 98 -4.97 -19.52 -9.71
CA ALA A 98 -6.09 -18.69 -10.16
C ALA A 98 -5.63 -17.57 -11.10
N LEU A 99 -4.50 -16.93 -10.82
CA LEU A 99 -3.94 -15.88 -11.65
C LEU A 99 -3.40 -16.42 -12.99
N GLN A 100 -2.81 -17.62 -13.00
CA GLN A 100 -2.43 -18.30 -14.24
C GLN A 100 -3.64 -18.63 -15.10
N ALA A 101 -4.78 -19.00 -14.51
CA ALA A 101 -6.02 -19.18 -15.26
C ALA A 101 -6.56 -17.87 -15.87
N LEU A 102 -6.19 -16.69 -15.34
CA LEU A 102 -6.46 -15.37 -15.95
C LEU A 102 -5.42 -14.98 -17.01
N GLY A 103 -4.32 -15.74 -17.18
CA GLY A 103 -3.28 -15.49 -18.16
C GLY A 103 -1.96 -14.93 -17.61
N PHE A 104 -1.80 -14.80 -16.28
CA PHE A 104 -0.51 -14.41 -15.70
C PHE A 104 0.55 -15.50 -15.88
N ALA A 105 1.79 -15.11 -16.12
CA ALA A 105 2.93 -16.05 -16.20
C ALA A 105 3.32 -16.63 -14.84
N GLY A 106 3.08 -15.87 -13.76
CA GLY A 106 3.35 -16.32 -12.40
C GLY A 106 2.91 -15.28 -11.37
N ALA A 107 2.89 -15.68 -10.10
CA ALA A 107 2.59 -14.81 -8.98
C ALA A 107 3.47 -15.14 -7.78
N GLU A 108 3.96 -14.12 -7.11
CA GLU A 108 4.80 -14.23 -5.91
C GLU A 108 4.33 -13.24 -4.84
N GLU A 109 4.70 -13.50 -3.59
CA GLU A 109 4.36 -12.60 -2.50
C GLU A 109 5.27 -11.36 -2.49
N THR A 110 4.69 -10.19 -2.31
CA THR A 110 5.43 -8.94 -2.08
C THR A 110 6.31 -9.00 -0.81
N ALA A 111 6.17 -10.03 0.03
CA ALA A 111 7.04 -10.31 1.15
C ALA A 111 8.53 -10.40 0.77
N ILE A 112 8.85 -10.84 -0.47
CA ILE A 112 10.20 -10.82 -1.02
C ILE A 112 10.75 -9.39 -1.04
N GLY A 113 9.99 -8.45 -1.61
CA GLY A 113 10.35 -7.03 -1.60
C GLY A 113 10.41 -6.43 -0.20
N ALA A 114 9.52 -6.88 0.71
CA ALA A 114 9.55 -6.45 2.11
C ALA A 114 10.85 -6.86 2.82
N THR A 115 11.40 -8.02 2.50
CA THR A 115 12.70 -8.47 3.02
C THR A 115 13.84 -7.53 2.55
N HIS A 116 13.83 -7.12 1.29
CA HIS A 116 14.82 -6.15 0.78
C HIS A 116 14.69 -4.79 1.49
N VAL A 117 13.46 -4.29 1.62
CA VAL A 117 13.19 -3.01 2.30
C VAL A 117 13.62 -3.04 3.77
N LYS A 118 13.33 -4.13 4.48
CA LYS A 118 13.79 -4.36 5.86
C LYS A 118 15.30 -4.25 5.97
N THR A 119 16.03 -4.92 5.08
CA THR A 119 17.50 -4.90 5.08
C THR A 119 18.04 -3.48 4.88
N GLU A 120 17.40 -2.68 4.01
CA GLU A 120 17.79 -1.29 3.81
C GLU A 120 17.48 -0.41 5.04
N TYR A 121 16.36 -0.64 5.75
CA TYR A 121 16.11 0.07 7.01
C TYR A 121 17.18 -0.25 8.07
N GLU A 122 17.55 -1.53 8.21
CA GLU A 122 18.61 -1.94 9.13
C GLU A 122 19.96 -1.32 8.77
N ARG A 123 20.29 -1.23 7.46
CA ARG A 123 21.49 -0.54 6.97
C ARG A 123 21.47 0.94 7.31
N LEU A 124 20.35 1.62 7.03
CA LEU A 124 20.20 3.05 7.34
C LEU A 124 20.29 3.36 8.84
N LEU A 125 19.78 2.46 9.69
CA LEU A 125 19.88 2.60 11.14
C LEU A 125 21.30 2.36 11.66
N ALA A 126 22.10 1.58 10.95
CA ALA A 126 23.50 1.34 11.30
C ALA A 126 24.41 2.53 10.91
N GLU A 127 23.97 3.45 10.07
CA GLU A 127 24.71 4.66 9.72
C GLU A 127 24.73 5.63 10.91
N GLU A 128 25.92 6.19 11.21
CA GLU A 128 26.06 7.16 12.28
C GLU A 128 25.32 8.48 11.96
N GLY A 129 24.74 9.09 13.01
CA GLY A 129 24.19 10.44 12.94
C GLY A 129 22.70 10.55 12.59
N ARG A 130 22.00 9.45 12.33
CA ARG A 130 20.54 9.52 12.17
C ARG A 130 19.86 9.56 13.54
N ASP A 131 19.07 10.58 13.80
CA ASP A 131 18.30 10.71 15.05
C ASP A 131 16.93 10.02 14.89
N ILE A 132 16.25 10.27 13.78
CA ILE A 132 14.92 9.73 13.50
C ILE A 132 14.90 9.11 12.11
N LEU A 133 14.28 7.92 12.01
CA LEU A 133 14.01 7.26 10.74
C LEU A 133 12.54 6.81 10.71
N ILE A 134 11.77 7.31 9.73
CA ILE A 134 10.37 6.95 9.48
C ILE A 134 10.32 5.96 8.31
N SER A 135 9.56 4.88 8.44
CA SER A 135 9.38 3.89 7.38
C SER A 135 8.67 4.48 6.14
N SER A 136 9.14 4.16 4.94
CA SER A 136 8.61 4.65 3.66
C SER A 136 7.61 3.70 2.96
N CYS A 137 7.23 2.57 3.60
CA CYS A 137 6.36 1.56 2.99
C CYS A 137 4.96 2.06 2.65
N CYS A 138 4.39 2.96 3.46
CA CYS A 138 3.04 3.49 3.29
C CYS A 138 3.05 4.77 2.47
N TYR A 139 2.66 4.68 1.19
CA TYR A 139 2.68 5.83 0.27
C TYR A 139 1.77 6.99 0.73
N SER A 140 0.64 6.70 1.39
CA SER A 140 -0.20 7.74 1.98
C SER A 140 0.51 8.53 3.08
N ILE A 141 1.39 7.88 3.87
CA ILE A 141 2.22 8.57 4.87
C ILE A 141 3.33 9.38 4.18
N ASN A 142 3.93 8.84 3.13
CA ASN A 142 4.91 9.59 2.34
C ASN A 142 4.29 10.88 1.79
N LEU A 143 3.08 10.80 1.22
CA LEU A 143 2.31 11.97 0.76
C LEU A 143 1.92 12.91 1.91
N LEU A 144 1.61 12.38 3.10
CA LEU A 144 1.33 13.20 4.27
C LEU A 144 2.55 14.03 4.66
N ILE A 145 3.73 13.41 4.72
CA ILE A 145 4.97 14.09 5.06
C ILE A 145 5.32 15.10 3.98
N GLN A 146 5.31 14.71 2.72
CA GLN A 146 5.65 15.59 1.59
C GLN A 146 4.77 16.85 1.53
N LYS A 147 3.46 16.70 1.77
CA LYS A 147 2.49 17.80 1.59
C LYS A 147 2.29 18.66 2.84
N TYR A 148 2.40 18.07 4.03
CA TYR A 148 2.00 18.73 5.29
C TYR A 148 3.13 18.89 6.30
N TYR A 149 4.21 18.10 6.14
CA TYR A 149 5.39 18.10 7.01
C TYR A 149 6.69 18.09 6.20
N PRO A 150 6.87 18.99 5.20
CA PRO A 150 8.03 18.95 4.30
C PRO A 150 9.36 19.14 5.03
N ASP A 151 9.35 19.79 6.18
CA ASP A 151 10.49 19.94 7.08
C ASP A 151 10.98 18.62 7.67
N LEU A 152 10.11 17.58 7.72
CA LEU A 152 10.43 16.24 8.22
C LEU A 152 10.81 15.25 7.10
N LEU A 153 10.90 15.68 5.84
CA LEU A 153 11.37 14.81 4.75
C LEU A 153 12.74 14.16 5.03
N PRO A 154 13.71 14.82 5.68
CA PRO A 154 14.97 14.16 6.03
C PRO A 154 14.84 12.97 7.00
N CYS A 155 13.73 12.89 7.73
CA CYS A 155 13.43 11.76 8.62
C CYS A 155 12.80 10.57 7.89
N LEU A 156 12.20 10.78 6.70
CA LEU A 156 11.63 9.71 5.90
C LEU A 156 12.74 8.85 5.29
N ALA A 157 12.63 7.54 5.39
CA ALA A 157 13.59 6.64 4.77
C ALA A 157 13.60 6.80 3.24
N ASP A 158 14.77 7.00 2.67
CA ASP A 158 14.95 7.01 1.20
C ASP A 158 15.08 5.57 0.70
N VAL A 159 14.00 4.83 0.84
CA VAL A 159 13.88 3.41 0.47
C VAL A 159 12.58 3.23 -0.30
N VAL A 160 12.64 2.54 -1.42
CA VAL A 160 11.45 2.17 -2.19
C VAL A 160 10.50 1.30 -1.38
N SER A 161 9.21 1.30 -1.71
CA SER A 161 8.25 0.44 -1.03
C SER A 161 8.45 -1.05 -1.38
N PRO A 162 7.95 -1.99 -0.55
CA PRO A 162 7.96 -3.42 -0.87
C PRO A 162 7.37 -3.76 -2.24
N MET A 163 6.32 -3.06 -2.66
CA MET A 163 5.75 -3.20 -4.00
C MET A 163 6.79 -2.91 -5.09
N GLN A 164 7.46 -1.79 -5.00
CA GLN A 164 8.46 -1.40 -5.98
C GLN A 164 9.69 -2.31 -5.93
N ALA A 165 10.19 -2.63 -4.73
CA ALA A 165 11.35 -3.51 -4.55
C ALA A 165 11.10 -4.88 -5.18
N HIS A 166 9.93 -5.48 -4.98
CA HIS A 166 9.59 -6.78 -5.55
C HIS A 166 9.37 -6.71 -7.07
N CYS A 167 8.68 -5.68 -7.57
CA CYS A 167 8.49 -5.51 -9.02
C CYS A 167 9.81 -5.27 -9.76
N LEU A 168 10.77 -4.55 -9.16
CA LEU A 168 12.13 -4.42 -9.68
C LEU A 168 12.85 -5.77 -9.71
N ASP A 169 12.73 -6.57 -8.65
CA ASP A 169 13.33 -7.91 -8.59
C ASP A 169 12.71 -8.83 -9.65
N LEU A 170 11.40 -8.83 -9.82
CA LEU A 170 10.70 -9.57 -10.88
C LEU A 170 11.23 -9.19 -12.27
N LYS A 171 11.32 -7.89 -12.57
CA LYS A 171 11.85 -7.41 -13.86
C LYS A 171 13.33 -7.77 -14.07
N ARG A 172 14.12 -7.80 -13.00
CA ARG A 172 15.52 -8.22 -13.05
C ARG A 172 15.64 -9.72 -13.36
N ARG A 173 14.82 -10.57 -12.73
CA ARG A 173 14.79 -12.02 -12.95
C ARG A 173 14.15 -12.43 -14.28
N HIS A 174 13.22 -11.63 -14.77
CA HIS A 174 12.47 -11.87 -16.00
C HIS A 174 12.54 -10.62 -16.93
N PRO A 175 13.66 -10.46 -17.65
CA PRO A 175 13.84 -9.32 -18.55
C PRO A 175 12.72 -9.21 -19.58
N GLY A 176 12.16 -8.01 -19.74
CA GLY A 176 11.03 -7.75 -20.64
C GLY A 176 9.64 -8.05 -20.05
N ALA A 177 9.57 -8.63 -18.84
CA ALA A 177 8.30 -8.89 -18.18
C ALA A 177 7.57 -7.59 -17.77
N LYS A 178 6.24 -7.70 -17.72
CA LYS A 178 5.34 -6.73 -17.08
C LYS A 178 5.02 -7.15 -15.67
N THR A 179 4.82 -6.19 -14.78
CA THR A 179 4.54 -6.45 -13.37
C THR A 179 3.22 -5.81 -12.96
N VAL A 180 2.40 -6.58 -12.26
CA VAL A 180 1.13 -6.13 -11.69
C VAL A 180 1.19 -6.31 -10.18
N PHE A 181 0.97 -5.24 -9.43
CA PHE A 181 0.80 -5.35 -7.98
C PHE A 181 -0.67 -5.60 -7.65
N ILE A 182 -0.93 -6.50 -6.69
CA ILE A 182 -2.27 -6.82 -6.21
C ILE A 182 -2.30 -6.66 -4.68
N GLY A 183 -3.17 -5.77 -4.16
CA GLY A 183 -3.18 -5.50 -2.73
C GLY A 183 -4.32 -4.61 -2.22
N PRO A 184 -4.35 -4.28 -0.91
CA PRO A 184 -5.49 -3.66 -0.25
C PRO A 184 -5.50 -2.13 -0.33
N CYS A 185 -4.66 -1.51 -1.18
CA CYS A 185 -4.32 -0.10 -1.05
C CYS A 185 -4.55 0.68 -2.36
N VAL A 186 -5.40 1.71 -2.30
CA VAL A 186 -5.64 2.60 -3.45
C VAL A 186 -4.45 3.51 -3.73
N ALA A 187 -3.69 3.92 -2.71
CA ALA A 187 -2.53 4.79 -2.89
C ALA A 187 -1.41 4.12 -3.70
N LYS A 188 -1.39 2.79 -3.79
CA LYS A 188 -0.43 2.05 -4.62
C LYS A 188 -0.65 2.26 -6.12
N LYS A 189 -1.85 2.63 -6.55
CA LYS A 189 -2.12 3.04 -7.95
C LYS A 189 -1.39 4.35 -8.29
N ASP A 190 -1.46 5.33 -7.39
CA ASP A 190 -0.78 6.62 -7.56
C ASP A 190 0.75 6.48 -7.43
N GLU A 191 1.21 5.62 -6.51
CA GLU A 191 2.63 5.32 -6.38
C GLU A 191 3.21 4.69 -7.66
N ALA A 192 2.48 3.77 -8.29
CA ALA A 192 2.90 3.14 -9.54
C ALA A 192 2.99 4.17 -10.68
N ASP A 193 2.03 5.08 -10.77
CA ASP A 193 2.04 6.16 -11.77
C ASP A 193 3.13 7.20 -11.51
N HIS A 194 3.43 7.48 -10.23
CA HIS A 194 4.48 8.43 -9.87
C HIS A 194 5.87 7.89 -10.22
N TYR A 195 6.12 6.61 -9.96
CA TYR A 195 7.40 5.93 -10.24
C TYR A 195 7.27 5.05 -11.48
N GLN A 196 7.08 5.67 -12.64
CA GLN A 196 6.87 4.98 -13.91
C GLN A 196 7.98 3.98 -14.24
N GLY A 197 7.60 2.90 -14.91
CA GLY A 197 8.52 1.87 -15.40
C GLY A 197 8.84 0.75 -14.40
N ILE A 198 8.45 0.88 -13.12
CA ILE A 198 8.66 -0.14 -12.11
C ILE A 198 7.46 -1.09 -12.02
N VAL A 199 6.26 -0.55 -11.81
CA VAL A 199 5.00 -1.30 -11.74
C VAL A 199 4.14 -0.90 -12.91
N ASP A 200 3.72 -1.87 -13.74
CA ASP A 200 2.99 -1.58 -14.98
C ASP A 200 1.49 -1.41 -14.72
N ALA A 201 0.92 -2.06 -13.68
CA ALA A 201 -0.47 -1.86 -13.24
C ALA A 201 -0.66 -2.26 -11.78
N VAL A 202 -1.75 -1.77 -11.17
CA VAL A 202 -2.15 -2.12 -9.80
C VAL A 202 -3.60 -2.53 -9.77
N LEU A 203 -3.88 -3.69 -9.15
CA LEU A 203 -5.22 -4.16 -8.80
C LEU A 203 -5.43 -4.11 -7.28
N THR A 204 -6.64 -3.83 -6.88
CA THR A 204 -7.09 -4.05 -5.50
C THR A 204 -7.59 -5.49 -5.34
N PHE A 205 -7.70 -5.97 -4.10
CA PHE A 205 -8.30 -7.28 -3.86
C PHE A 205 -9.79 -7.32 -4.26
N GLU A 206 -10.53 -6.23 -4.07
CA GLU A 206 -11.90 -6.10 -4.59
C GLU A 206 -11.95 -6.28 -6.11
N GLU A 207 -11.06 -5.63 -6.86
CA GLU A 207 -10.99 -5.73 -8.32
C GLU A 207 -10.65 -7.16 -8.77
N LEU A 208 -9.66 -7.79 -8.13
CA LEU A 208 -9.30 -9.17 -8.43
C LEU A 208 -10.45 -10.14 -8.13
N SER A 209 -11.08 -10.01 -6.96
CA SER A 209 -12.20 -10.86 -6.55
C SER A 209 -13.38 -10.75 -7.51
N GLY A 210 -13.70 -9.52 -7.95
CA GLY A 210 -14.73 -9.28 -8.95
C GLY A 210 -14.40 -9.94 -10.29
N TRP A 211 -13.15 -9.78 -10.74
CA TRP A 211 -12.69 -10.36 -12.01
C TRP A 211 -12.65 -11.90 -11.99
N LEU A 212 -12.17 -12.52 -10.90
CA LEU A 212 -12.19 -13.97 -10.72
C LEU A 212 -13.63 -14.51 -10.76
N THR A 213 -14.56 -13.79 -10.10
CA THR A 213 -16.00 -14.16 -10.11
C THR A 213 -16.58 -14.07 -11.53
N GLU A 214 -16.29 -13.00 -12.28
CA GLU A 214 -16.71 -12.84 -13.68
C GLU A 214 -16.17 -13.95 -14.56
N ALA A 215 -14.92 -14.37 -14.33
CA ALA A 215 -14.26 -15.45 -15.09
C ALA A 215 -14.68 -16.87 -14.64
N GLY A 216 -15.46 -17.01 -13.56
CA GLY A 216 -15.83 -18.31 -13.01
C GLY A 216 -14.66 -19.07 -12.37
N ILE A 217 -13.62 -18.36 -11.94
CA ILE A 217 -12.42 -18.94 -11.32
C ILE A 217 -12.56 -18.87 -9.80
N ALA A 218 -12.45 -20.01 -9.13
CA ALA A 218 -12.42 -20.11 -7.68
C ALA A 218 -10.99 -20.27 -7.17
N ILE A 219 -10.66 -19.59 -6.06
CA ILE A 219 -9.40 -19.82 -5.33
C ILE A 219 -9.63 -20.99 -4.39
N ALA A 220 -8.92 -22.09 -4.62
CA ALA A 220 -9.02 -23.27 -3.75
C ALA A 220 -8.26 -23.04 -2.44
N PRO A 221 -8.73 -23.56 -1.30
CA PRO A 221 -7.93 -23.65 -0.09
C PRO A 221 -6.64 -24.43 -0.35
N GLY A 222 -5.54 -24.02 0.26
CA GLY A 222 -4.23 -24.66 0.06
C GLY A 222 -3.31 -24.45 1.26
N PRO A 223 -2.24 -25.23 1.35
CA PRO A 223 -1.31 -25.10 2.46
C PRO A 223 -0.65 -23.73 2.48
N HIS A 224 -0.47 -23.19 3.67
CA HIS A 224 0.41 -22.06 3.89
C HIS A 224 1.82 -22.59 4.13
N ALA A 225 2.78 -22.22 3.29
CA ALA A 225 4.17 -22.53 3.55
C ALA A 225 4.64 -21.76 4.79
N GLU A 226 4.96 -22.47 5.85
CA GLU A 226 5.64 -21.92 7.02
C GLU A 226 7.15 -22.04 6.77
N SER A 227 7.83 -20.93 6.58
CA SER A 227 9.28 -20.84 6.54
C SER A 227 9.77 -19.65 7.36
N ASP A 228 10.97 -19.70 7.90
CA ASP A 228 11.60 -18.56 8.61
C ASP A 228 11.75 -17.33 7.69
N GLU A 229 11.84 -17.52 6.38
CA GLU A 229 11.80 -16.46 5.38
C GLU A 229 10.42 -15.76 5.32
N SER A 230 9.39 -16.36 5.91
CA SER A 230 8.03 -15.83 5.92
C SER A 230 7.78 -14.67 6.88
N ARG A 231 8.75 -14.26 7.70
CA ARG A 231 8.57 -13.16 8.66
C ARG A 231 8.14 -11.85 8.01
N ALA A 232 8.64 -11.55 6.81
CA ALA A 232 8.24 -10.36 6.05
C ALA A 232 6.76 -10.35 5.65
N ARG A 233 6.04 -11.46 5.76
CA ARG A 233 4.57 -11.54 5.67
C ARG A 233 3.85 -10.76 6.76
N LEU A 234 4.54 -10.42 7.86
CA LEU A 234 3.99 -9.59 8.95
C LEU A 234 3.90 -8.09 8.59
N PHE A 235 4.61 -7.62 7.56
CA PHE A 235 4.60 -6.21 7.14
C PHE A 235 3.20 -5.57 7.04
N PRO A 236 2.13 -6.27 6.61
CA PRO A 236 0.80 -5.68 6.54
C PRO A 236 0.12 -5.43 7.88
N THR A 237 0.68 -5.87 8.99
CA THR A 237 0.12 -5.71 10.34
C THR A 237 0.82 -4.59 11.09
N THR A 238 0.16 -3.98 12.08
CA THR A 238 0.77 -2.95 12.94
C THR A 238 1.95 -3.54 13.72
N GLY A 239 3.10 -2.89 13.66
CA GLY A 239 4.35 -3.40 14.21
C GLY A 239 4.96 -4.54 13.40
N GLY A 240 4.44 -4.83 12.22
CA GLY A 240 4.89 -5.93 11.38
C GLY A 240 6.30 -5.72 10.84
N ILE A 241 6.67 -4.50 10.48
CA ILE A 241 8.04 -4.16 10.09
C ILE A 241 8.99 -4.42 11.26
N LEU A 242 8.66 -3.88 12.44
CA LEU A 242 9.48 -4.04 13.65
C LEU A 242 9.69 -5.50 14.03
N LYS A 243 8.65 -6.34 13.92
CA LYS A 243 8.73 -7.78 14.21
C LYS A 243 9.69 -8.54 13.27
N THR A 244 9.98 -7.99 12.12
CA THR A 244 10.89 -8.59 11.14
C THR A 244 12.32 -8.09 11.28
N MET A 245 12.52 -6.90 11.84
CA MET A 245 13.81 -6.27 12.03
C MET A 245 14.53 -6.83 13.26
N ALA A 246 15.86 -6.77 13.24
CA ALA A 246 16.68 -7.14 14.39
C ALA A 246 16.51 -6.17 15.57
N CYS A 247 16.11 -4.91 15.30
CA CYS A 247 15.92 -3.84 16.30
C CYS A 247 17.08 -3.70 17.29
N ALA A 248 18.32 -3.84 16.76
CA ALA A 248 19.53 -4.03 17.56
C ALA A 248 20.34 -2.75 17.81
N GLN A 249 19.87 -1.59 17.32
CA GLN A 249 20.65 -0.34 17.48
C GLN A 249 20.56 0.17 18.93
N PRO A 250 21.70 0.29 19.63
CA PRO A 250 21.73 0.74 21.02
C PRO A 250 21.15 2.15 21.18
N GLY A 251 20.25 2.30 22.15
CA GLY A 251 19.65 3.59 22.49
C GLY A 251 18.58 4.08 21.51
N TYR A 252 18.17 3.27 20.54
CA TYR A 252 17.01 3.57 19.69
C TYR A 252 15.72 3.05 20.32
N THR A 253 14.66 3.85 20.21
CA THR A 253 13.29 3.43 20.48
C THR A 253 12.61 3.04 19.19
N TYR A 254 11.87 1.94 19.20
CA TYR A 254 11.15 1.41 18.05
C TYR A 254 9.65 1.57 18.26
N LEU A 255 9.00 2.37 17.42
CA LEU A 255 7.58 2.73 17.54
C LEU A 255 6.81 2.23 16.34
N ALA A 256 5.60 1.69 16.54
CA ALA A 256 4.67 1.33 15.49
C ALA A 256 3.37 2.13 15.65
N LEU A 257 3.01 2.87 14.63
CA LEU A 257 1.83 3.75 14.63
C LEU A 257 0.95 3.45 13.43
N ASP A 258 -0.35 3.36 13.67
CA ASP A 258 -1.35 3.21 12.64
C ASP A 258 -2.47 4.25 12.78
N GLY A 259 -3.13 4.52 11.64
CA GLY A 259 -4.09 5.62 11.53
C GLY A 259 -3.43 6.99 11.37
N VAL A 260 -3.97 7.79 10.44
CA VAL A 260 -3.38 9.10 10.09
C VAL A 260 -3.28 10.05 11.29
N GLU A 261 -4.25 10.04 12.21
CA GLU A 261 -4.24 10.96 13.35
C GLU A 261 -3.10 10.61 14.33
N SER A 262 -2.84 9.32 14.59
CA SER A 262 -1.70 8.88 15.42
C SER A 262 -0.36 9.27 14.76
N CYS A 263 -0.26 9.06 13.44
CA CYS A 263 0.93 9.46 12.68
C CYS A 263 1.16 10.98 12.72
N LYS A 264 0.10 11.79 12.57
CA LYS A 264 0.18 13.25 12.70
C LYS A 264 0.67 13.69 14.08
N ALA A 265 0.15 13.08 15.14
CA ALA A 265 0.58 13.38 16.50
C ALA A 265 2.09 13.13 16.67
N ALA A 266 2.59 11.99 16.19
CA ALA A 266 4.02 11.70 16.23
C ALA A 266 4.86 12.64 15.35
N LEU A 267 4.36 13.04 14.18
CA LEU A 267 5.04 14.03 13.33
C LEU A 267 5.14 15.40 14.02
N GLU A 268 4.10 15.83 14.75
CA GLU A 268 4.17 17.04 15.58
C GLU A 268 5.16 16.88 16.73
N ASP A 269 5.22 15.72 17.40
CA ASP A 269 6.19 15.47 18.46
C ASP A 269 7.64 15.50 17.94
N ILE A 270 7.89 14.97 16.74
CA ILE A 270 9.20 15.09 16.07
C ILE A 270 9.53 16.57 15.83
N ARG A 271 8.59 17.32 15.24
CA ARG A 271 8.77 18.75 14.91
C ARG A 271 9.06 19.58 16.16
N ASN A 272 8.45 19.22 17.29
CA ASN A 272 8.65 19.90 18.57
C ASN A 272 9.88 19.40 19.35
N GLY A 273 10.66 18.45 18.82
CA GLY A 273 11.84 17.90 19.46
C GLY A 273 11.53 17.03 20.69
N ASN A 274 10.36 16.41 20.73
CA ASN A 274 9.95 15.51 21.81
C ASN A 274 10.40 14.05 21.58
N LEU A 275 10.76 13.70 20.35
CA LEU A 275 11.22 12.37 19.97
C LEU A 275 12.64 12.43 19.44
N HIS A 276 13.47 11.51 19.93
CA HIS A 276 14.87 11.36 19.56
C HIS A 276 15.24 9.88 19.45
N ARG A 277 16.26 9.58 18.64
CA ARG A 277 16.83 8.23 18.49
C ARG A 277 15.74 7.17 18.32
N CYS A 278 14.89 7.33 17.28
CA CYS A 278 13.81 6.38 17.06
C CYS A 278 13.66 5.97 15.59
N PHE A 279 13.25 4.72 15.42
CA PHE A 279 12.67 4.22 14.19
C PHE A 279 11.15 4.14 14.36
N ILE A 280 10.41 4.71 13.41
CA ILE A 280 8.96 4.79 13.50
C ILE A 280 8.33 4.11 12.28
N GLU A 281 7.68 2.97 12.53
CA GLU A 281 6.79 2.35 11.56
C GLU A 281 5.48 3.12 11.52
N MET A 282 5.11 3.69 10.35
CA MET A 282 3.88 4.47 10.17
C MET A 282 3.00 3.89 9.08
N SER A 283 1.70 3.74 9.38
CA SER A 283 0.66 3.31 8.44
C SER A 283 -0.56 4.21 8.50
N ALA A 284 -1.12 4.59 7.35
CA ALA A 284 -2.30 5.47 7.30
C ALA A 284 -3.60 4.75 7.69
N CYS A 285 -3.68 3.43 7.52
CA CYS A 285 -4.86 2.63 7.84
C CYS A 285 -4.77 2.12 9.28
N ILE A 286 -5.89 2.12 10.01
CA ILE A 286 -5.99 1.46 11.33
C ILE A 286 -5.88 -0.05 11.11
N GLY A 287 -5.02 -0.73 11.87
CA GLY A 287 -4.66 -2.13 11.65
C GLY A 287 -3.64 -2.33 10.52
N SER A 288 -2.99 -1.24 10.05
CA SER A 288 -2.04 -1.25 8.93
C SER A 288 -2.70 -1.73 7.63
N CYS A 289 -1.99 -2.44 6.75
CA CYS A 289 -2.51 -2.82 5.42
C CYS A 289 -3.66 -3.83 5.48
N VAL A 290 -3.76 -4.66 6.52
CA VAL A 290 -4.92 -5.57 6.70
C VAL A 290 -6.21 -4.82 7.02
N GLY A 291 -6.14 -3.56 7.45
CA GLY A 291 -7.27 -2.64 7.55
C GLY A 291 -7.41 -1.72 6.35
N GLY A 292 -6.86 -2.10 5.20
CA GLY A 292 -6.87 -1.31 3.98
C GLY A 292 -8.28 -1.06 3.43
N PRO A 293 -8.47 0.03 2.66
CA PRO A 293 -9.79 0.45 2.20
C PRO A 293 -10.41 -0.46 1.13
N VAL A 294 -9.63 -1.37 0.53
CA VAL A 294 -10.00 -2.20 -0.65
C VAL A 294 -9.49 -3.64 -0.52
N MET A 295 -9.77 -4.21 0.63
CA MET A 295 -9.51 -5.60 0.96
C MET A 295 -10.39 -6.55 0.13
#